data_a453627f2f9ee19c7d2d35037b0a6310
#
_entry.id   a453627f2f9ee19c7d2d35037b0a6310
#
_cell.length_a   1.000
_cell.length_b   1.000
_cell.length_c   1.000
_cell.angle_alpha   90.00
_cell.angle_beta   90.00
_cell.angle_gamma   90.00
#
_symmetry.space_group_name_H-M   'P 1'
#
loop_
_entity.id
_entity.type
_entity.pdbx_description
1 polymer ?
#
loop_
_entity_poly.entity_id
_entity_poly.type
_entity_poly.pdbx_seq_one_letter_code
_entity_poly.pdbx_strand_id
1 'polypeptide(L)'
;MQENFRQFLDRLRQADELVDLYQPIDIRHIATLVDQARTALCFHNVIGYEVPVVSGIIRSRERATMSIGCATFGEIEDKLRHAIDHPVPPKYVKTSPAREVTLLGDDVDLYRLPIPMSSIYDGGPMITAGVVIACDPELGMNSGIYRFIVKEKNLTGIDIVTPNNMRLFAQRAYQAGRPCPISISIGTHPIEITGSGYRAPLGVDEMAIAGGLRGEPVELAACQTIDMPYIADAEIVLEAEIMPTGWTWPEGRFGEFTRLMGGLHWNPLVRIKAISMRKDAIYYALHMPWENTWLAAPTRYAAIRQALKTAGVMVHDINVTLGGCAFWHAVISIRKQPGEGKNALLAALSVMDLKHVVVVDDDIDVNNPTDVEWAIATRVQADRDVFIIPHARAKPLDPSLPPTPPGVVPTGAKVGIDATIGEGIPPERYERIAYAYADRAKIDDYVKGKCDAIGKSADNDSVSTLAKDILAAIEQRPLYYSDISERFAEYDFPVIARALGELHRLEQLWQDPEGRMCVRGSAFAAVPPQV
;
A
#
# COMPACT_ATOMS: atom_id res chain seq x y z
N MET A 1 -15.06 23.16 7.02
CA MET A 1 -14.62 23.51 5.65
C MET A 1 -13.85 22.31 5.17
N GLN A 2 -14.19 21.78 4.00
CA GLN A 2 -13.54 20.60 3.42
C GLN A 2 -12.05 20.88 3.22
N GLU A 3 -11.20 19.89 3.56
CA GLU A 3 -9.80 19.95 3.13
C GLU A 3 -9.74 19.86 1.61
N ASN A 4 -9.20 20.87 0.97
CA ASN A 4 -9.00 20.88 -0.47
C ASN A 4 -7.59 20.37 -0.84
N PHE A 5 -7.32 20.28 -2.16
CA PHE A 5 -6.04 19.82 -2.66
C PHE A 5 -4.85 20.61 -2.10
N ARG A 6 -4.93 21.93 -2.05
CA ARG A 6 -3.86 22.80 -1.55
C ARG A 6 -3.63 22.61 -0.06
N GLN A 7 -4.69 22.53 0.73
CA GLN A 7 -4.61 22.26 2.17
C GLN A 7 -4.00 20.89 2.45
N PHE A 8 -4.27 19.89 1.61
CA PHE A 8 -3.59 18.60 1.69
C PHE A 8 -2.09 18.74 1.41
N LEU A 9 -1.69 19.51 0.38
CA LEU A 9 -0.27 19.79 0.12
C LEU A 9 0.40 20.53 1.29
N ASP A 10 -0.30 21.47 1.92
CA ASP A 10 0.21 22.19 3.09
C ASP A 10 0.37 21.25 4.30
N ARG A 11 -0.53 20.32 4.48
CA ARG A 11 -0.39 19.28 5.51
C ARG A 11 0.80 18.36 5.25
N LEU A 12 1.06 17.98 3.99
CA LEU A 12 2.26 17.23 3.63
C LEU A 12 3.54 18.03 3.94
N ARG A 13 3.56 19.37 3.68
CA ARG A 13 4.69 20.24 4.04
C ARG A 13 4.92 20.27 5.55
N GLN A 14 3.85 20.44 6.33
CA GLN A 14 3.92 20.45 7.80
C GLN A 14 4.41 19.12 8.40
N ALA A 15 4.23 18.03 7.70
CA ALA A 15 4.68 16.69 8.08
C ALA A 15 6.07 16.33 7.52
N ASP A 16 6.76 17.25 6.87
CA ASP A 16 8.03 17.03 6.16
C ASP A 16 7.93 15.95 5.04
N GLU A 17 6.72 15.74 4.52
CA GLU A 17 6.41 14.75 3.47
C GLU A 17 6.34 15.36 2.06
N LEU A 18 6.51 16.70 1.91
CA LEU A 18 6.59 17.41 0.64
C LEU A 18 7.71 18.44 0.68
N VAL A 19 8.54 18.44 -0.36
CA VAL A 19 9.63 19.40 -0.56
C VAL A 19 9.34 20.28 -1.76
N ASP A 20 9.47 21.61 -1.57
CA ASP A 20 9.34 22.62 -2.61
C ASP A 20 10.70 22.87 -3.29
N LEU A 21 10.74 22.78 -4.63
CA LEU A 21 11.92 22.98 -5.46
C LEU A 21 11.74 24.23 -6.33
N TYR A 22 12.60 25.23 -6.16
CA TYR A 22 12.54 26.52 -6.87
C TYR A 22 13.58 26.64 -7.99
N GLN A 23 14.55 25.72 -8.06
CA GLN A 23 15.52 25.69 -9.13
C GLN A 23 14.85 25.38 -10.48
N PRO A 24 15.37 25.94 -11.60
CA PRO A 24 14.86 25.60 -12.93
C PRO A 24 14.98 24.08 -13.21
N ILE A 25 13.87 23.46 -13.52
CA ILE A 25 13.75 22.01 -13.76
C ILE A 25 13.30 21.76 -15.19
N ASP A 26 14.03 20.91 -15.90
CA ASP A 26 13.55 20.35 -17.17
C ASP A 26 12.44 19.34 -16.89
N ILE A 27 11.29 19.50 -17.56
CA ILE A 27 10.11 18.64 -17.39
C ILE A 27 10.43 17.15 -17.59
N ARG A 28 11.42 16.82 -18.42
CA ARG A 28 11.90 15.46 -18.71
C ARG A 28 12.54 14.78 -17.48
N HIS A 29 12.98 15.56 -16.50
CA HIS A 29 13.64 15.04 -15.30
C HIS A 29 12.66 14.76 -14.16
N ILE A 30 11.43 15.28 -14.21
CA ILE A 30 10.47 15.23 -13.10
C ILE A 30 10.25 13.79 -12.60
N ALA A 31 9.92 12.87 -13.49
CA ALA A 31 9.66 11.48 -13.09
C ALA A 31 10.87 10.83 -12.40
N THR A 32 12.09 11.05 -12.91
CA THR A 32 13.33 10.54 -12.31
C THR A 32 13.58 11.12 -10.93
N LEU A 33 13.38 12.44 -10.76
CA LEU A 33 13.59 13.10 -9.47
C LEU A 33 12.58 12.63 -8.43
N VAL A 34 11.31 12.48 -8.82
CA VAL A 34 10.27 11.94 -7.94
C VAL A 34 10.58 10.49 -7.56
N ASP A 35 11.11 9.67 -8.51
CA ASP A 35 11.48 8.29 -8.20
C ASP A 35 12.62 8.18 -7.17
N GLN A 36 13.60 9.07 -7.24
CA GLN A 36 14.73 9.13 -6.31
C GLN A 36 14.36 9.72 -4.94
N ALA A 37 13.30 10.55 -4.88
CA ALA A 37 12.90 11.21 -3.65
C ALA A 37 12.15 10.25 -2.71
N ARG A 38 12.31 10.45 -1.39
CA ARG A 38 11.48 9.79 -0.37
C ARG A 38 10.17 10.54 -0.13
N THR A 39 10.17 11.86 -0.30
CA THR A 39 9.05 12.77 -0.12
C THR A 39 8.34 13.05 -1.44
N ALA A 40 7.16 13.67 -1.39
CA ALA A 40 6.56 14.33 -2.54
C ALA A 40 7.40 15.54 -2.95
N LEU A 41 7.34 15.93 -4.22
CA LEU A 41 8.05 17.10 -4.74
C LEU A 41 7.09 18.07 -5.41
N CYS A 42 7.26 19.38 -5.13
CA CYS A 42 6.60 20.46 -5.82
C CYS A 42 7.65 21.29 -6.59
N PHE A 43 7.58 21.28 -7.90
CA PHE A 43 8.49 21.97 -8.82
C PHE A 43 7.90 23.33 -9.21
N HIS A 44 8.37 24.41 -8.62
CA HIS A 44 7.84 25.76 -8.84
C HIS A 44 8.34 26.41 -10.13
N ASN A 45 9.47 25.96 -10.68
CA ASN A 45 10.08 26.57 -11.86
C ASN A 45 10.36 25.49 -12.91
N VAL A 46 9.33 25.11 -13.65
CA VAL A 46 9.46 24.16 -14.77
C VAL A 46 9.78 24.95 -16.05
N ILE A 47 10.94 24.67 -16.66
CA ILE A 47 11.43 25.42 -17.81
C ILE A 47 10.41 25.36 -18.96
N GLY A 48 9.99 26.55 -19.41
CA GLY A 48 9.02 26.72 -20.51
C GLY A 48 7.55 26.70 -20.09
N TYR A 49 7.25 26.61 -18.77
CA TYR A 49 5.88 26.60 -18.23
C TYR A 49 5.71 27.59 -17.08
N GLU A 50 4.52 28.16 -16.98
CA GLU A 50 4.15 29.04 -15.86
C GLU A 50 3.51 28.28 -14.70
N VAL A 51 2.97 27.10 -14.96
CA VAL A 51 2.25 26.27 -14.00
C VAL A 51 3.24 25.36 -13.28
N PRO A 52 3.33 25.38 -11.93
CA PRO A 52 4.14 24.43 -11.17
C PRO A 52 3.58 23.01 -11.24
N VAL A 53 4.46 22.03 -11.00
CA VAL A 53 4.11 20.61 -11.00
C VAL A 53 4.30 20.02 -9.60
N VAL A 54 3.31 19.28 -9.12
CA VAL A 54 3.46 18.45 -7.91
C VAL A 54 3.30 16.98 -8.28
N SER A 55 4.09 16.11 -7.63
CA SER A 55 4.07 14.67 -7.88
C SER A 55 4.56 13.89 -6.66
N GLY A 56 4.15 12.63 -6.55
CA GLY A 56 4.53 11.73 -5.45
C GLY A 56 3.72 11.92 -4.17
N ILE A 57 2.58 12.63 -4.21
CA ILE A 57 1.81 13.02 -3.01
C ILE A 57 1.16 11.85 -2.26
N ILE A 58 1.00 10.70 -2.90
CA ILE A 58 0.45 9.45 -2.31
C ILE A 58 1.37 8.25 -2.53
N ARG A 59 2.68 8.48 -2.73
CA ARG A 59 3.66 7.44 -3.08
C ARG A 59 4.09 6.56 -1.91
N SER A 60 3.71 6.84 -0.68
CA SER A 60 4.05 6.04 0.49
C SER A 60 2.80 5.62 1.27
N ARG A 61 2.97 4.62 2.16
CA ARG A 61 1.91 4.17 3.06
C ARG A 61 1.43 5.31 3.96
N GLU A 62 2.36 6.11 4.46
CA GLU A 62 2.10 7.26 5.33
C GLU A 62 1.28 8.33 4.58
N ARG A 63 1.72 8.76 3.39
CA ARG A 63 1.00 9.73 2.56
C ARG A 63 -0.36 9.21 2.09
N ALA A 64 -0.47 7.92 1.75
CA ALA A 64 -1.75 7.29 1.44
C ALA A 64 -2.69 7.31 2.66
N THR A 65 -2.17 7.07 3.86
CA THR A 65 -2.93 7.16 5.12
C THR A 65 -3.40 8.60 5.38
N MET A 66 -2.48 9.56 5.26
CA MET A 66 -2.78 10.99 5.39
C MET A 66 -3.84 11.43 4.36
N SER A 67 -3.74 11.00 3.11
CA SER A 67 -4.65 11.39 2.03
C SER A 67 -6.11 11.05 2.30
N ILE A 68 -6.36 9.98 3.03
CA ILE A 68 -7.71 9.55 3.44
C ILE A 68 -8.11 10.14 4.80
N GLY A 69 -7.19 10.83 5.51
CA GLY A 69 -7.45 11.40 6.83
C GLY A 69 -7.63 10.33 7.91
N CYS A 70 -6.82 9.27 7.86
CA CYS A 70 -6.74 8.21 8.86
C CYS A 70 -5.49 8.36 9.73
N ALA A 71 -5.51 7.83 10.95
CA ALA A 71 -4.33 7.79 11.82
C ALA A 71 -3.42 6.61 11.46
N THR A 72 -4.01 5.49 11.05
CA THR A 72 -3.29 4.29 10.63
C THR A 72 -3.77 3.80 9.27
N PHE A 73 -2.93 3.06 8.56
CA PHE A 73 -3.30 2.49 7.27
C PHE A 73 -4.45 1.46 7.39
N GLY A 74 -4.54 0.75 8.51
CA GLY A 74 -5.62 -0.21 8.76
C GLY A 74 -7.02 0.43 8.82
N GLU A 75 -7.11 1.69 9.26
CA GLU A 75 -8.38 2.42 9.32
C GLU A 75 -8.94 2.79 7.94
N ILE A 76 -8.08 2.86 6.92
CA ILE A 76 -8.50 3.21 5.55
C ILE A 76 -9.56 2.24 5.05
N GLU A 77 -9.39 0.96 5.36
CA GLU A 77 -10.30 -0.08 4.93
C GLU A 77 -11.70 0.09 5.54
N ASP A 78 -11.76 0.30 6.86
CA ASP A 78 -13.03 0.51 7.55
C ASP A 78 -13.72 1.79 7.06
N LYS A 79 -12.95 2.86 6.82
CA LYS A 79 -13.47 4.11 6.29
C LYS A 79 -13.99 3.95 4.86
N LEU A 80 -13.27 3.21 4.01
CA LEU A 80 -13.72 2.92 2.64
C LEU A 80 -15.00 2.06 2.63
N ARG A 81 -15.05 1.01 3.44
CA ARG A 81 -16.25 0.18 3.57
C ARG A 81 -17.45 1.00 4.06
N HIS A 82 -17.24 1.83 5.10
CA HIS A 82 -18.28 2.73 5.57
C HIS A 82 -18.77 3.66 4.47
N ALA A 83 -17.88 4.23 3.67
CA ALA A 83 -18.23 5.13 2.56
C ALA A 83 -19.03 4.42 1.45
N ILE A 84 -18.71 3.15 1.17
CA ILE A 84 -19.46 2.32 0.20
C ILE A 84 -20.88 2.02 0.72
N ASP A 85 -21.00 1.69 2.01
CA ASP A 85 -22.28 1.37 2.64
C ASP A 85 -23.14 2.63 2.90
N HIS A 86 -22.50 3.79 3.07
CA HIS A 86 -23.13 5.09 3.38
C HIS A 86 -22.61 6.19 2.42
N PRO A 87 -22.91 6.08 1.11
CA PRO A 87 -22.47 7.08 0.15
C PRO A 87 -23.16 8.42 0.39
N VAL A 88 -22.42 9.51 0.22
CA VAL A 88 -22.93 10.88 0.36
C VAL A 88 -23.01 11.53 -1.02
N PRO A 89 -24.20 11.74 -1.59
CA PRO A 89 -24.35 12.29 -2.93
C PRO A 89 -23.66 13.65 -3.11
N PRO A 90 -23.08 13.94 -4.29
CA PRO A 90 -22.46 15.22 -4.57
C PRO A 90 -23.50 16.35 -4.55
N LYS A 91 -23.03 17.58 -4.34
CA LYS A 91 -23.85 18.80 -4.44
C LYS A 91 -23.36 19.71 -5.57
N TYR A 92 -24.28 20.34 -6.27
CA TYR A 92 -23.94 21.26 -7.35
C TYR A 92 -23.77 22.69 -6.84
N VAL A 93 -22.66 23.35 -7.27
CA VAL A 93 -22.34 24.72 -6.92
C VAL A 93 -22.28 25.61 -8.17
N LYS A 94 -22.52 26.91 -8.01
CA LYS A 94 -22.54 27.87 -9.13
C LYS A 94 -21.19 28.46 -9.45
N THR A 95 -20.27 28.45 -8.48
CA THR A 95 -18.95 29.06 -8.59
C THR A 95 -17.87 28.00 -8.40
N SER A 96 -16.76 28.17 -9.10
CA SER A 96 -15.59 27.29 -8.99
C SER A 96 -14.33 28.12 -9.20
N PRO A 97 -13.32 27.95 -8.34
CA PRO A 97 -12.03 28.61 -8.54
C PRO A 97 -11.30 28.15 -9.80
N ALA A 98 -11.59 26.97 -10.31
CA ALA A 98 -11.05 26.50 -11.59
C ALA A 98 -11.51 27.34 -12.81
N ARG A 99 -12.41 28.32 -12.64
CA ARG A 99 -12.88 29.22 -13.71
C ARG A 99 -12.22 30.59 -13.75
N GLU A 100 -11.19 30.81 -13.01
CA GLU A 100 -10.49 32.12 -12.99
C GLU A 100 -9.82 32.44 -14.34
N VAL A 101 -9.32 31.42 -15.03
CA VAL A 101 -8.80 31.49 -16.39
C VAL A 101 -9.50 30.44 -17.25
N THR A 102 -10.00 30.84 -18.41
CA THR A 102 -10.66 29.90 -19.33
C THR A 102 -10.16 30.11 -20.76
N LEU A 103 -9.73 29.05 -21.41
CA LEU A 103 -9.30 29.00 -22.80
C LEU A 103 -10.37 28.27 -23.62
N LEU A 104 -10.87 28.90 -24.66
CA LEU A 104 -11.98 28.40 -25.51
C LEU A 104 -11.58 28.41 -26.98
N GLY A 105 -12.20 27.55 -27.78
CA GLY A 105 -12.03 27.54 -29.23
C GLY A 105 -10.56 27.37 -29.65
N ASP A 106 -10.04 28.33 -30.39
CA ASP A 106 -8.66 28.29 -30.92
C ASP A 106 -7.59 28.55 -29.88
N ASP A 107 -7.96 29.11 -28.72
CA ASP A 107 -7.06 29.33 -27.57
C ASP A 107 -6.81 28.06 -26.75
N VAL A 108 -7.56 26.99 -26.98
CA VAL A 108 -7.33 25.70 -26.34
C VAL A 108 -5.98 25.15 -26.76
N ASP A 109 -5.06 25.06 -25.79
CA ASP A 109 -3.70 24.61 -26.05
C ASP A 109 -3.13 23.82 -24.84
N LEU A 110 -3.09 22.50 -25.00
CA LEU A 110 -2.54 21.56 -24.00
C LEU A 110 -1.03 21.74 -23.80
N TYR A 111 -0.31 22.33 -24.78
CA TYR A 111 1.13 22.57 -24.65
C TYR A 111 1.46 23.65 -23.61
N ARG A 112 0.47 24.40 -23.14
CA ARG A 112 0.62 25.33 -22.00
C ARG A 112 0.66 24.64 -20.65
N LEU A 113 0.23 23.36 -20.59
CA LEU A 113 0.24 22.58 -19.36
C LEU A 113 1.54 21.77 -19.26
N PRO A 114 2.20 21.73 -18.09
CA PRO A 114 3.42 20.97 -17.88
C PRO A 114 3.13 19.48 -17.72
N ILE A 115 2.77 18.83 -18.81
CA ILE A 115 2.42 17.40 -18.86
C ILE A 115 3.71 16.60 -19.05
N PRO A 116 4.22 15.88 -18.02
CA PRO A 116 5.49 15.18 -18.13
C PRO A 116 5.38 13.84 -18.86
N MET A 117 6.55 13.31 -19.20
CA MET A 117 6.73 11.89 -19.54
C MET A 117 7.09 11.13 -18.25
N SER A 118 6.61 9.90 -18.11
CA SER A 118 6.93 9.03 -16.97
C SER A 118 8.08 8.08 -17.28
N SER A 119 8.27 7.69 -18.54
CA SER A 119 9.28 6.72 -18.98
C SER A 119 9.87 7.12 -20.33
N ILE A 120 11.12 6.70 -20.58
CA ILE A 120 11.79 6.86 -21.88
C ILE A 120 11.09 6.11 -23.03
N TYR A 121 10.19 5.17 -22.69
CA TYR A 121 9.44 4.35 -23.65
C TYR A 121 7.99 4.82 -23.81
N ASP A 122 7.57 5.91 -23.15
CA ASP A 122 6.22 6.45 -23.31
C ASP A 122 5.98 6.92 -24.75
N GLY A 123 4.76 6.76 -25.22
CA GLY A 123 4.35 7.20 -26.57
C GLY A 123 4.22 8.72 -26.71
N GLY A 124 4.37 9.48 -25.63
CA GLY A 124 4.32 10.94 -25.55
C GLY A 124 3.99 11.43 -24.15
N PRO A 125 3.87 12.76 -23.95
CA PRO A 125 3.41 13.34 -22.69
C PRO A 125 2.00 12.85 -22.35
N MET A 126 1.77 12.46 -21.09
CA MET A 126 0.48 11.90 -20.67
C MET A 126 -0.07 12.59 -19.43
N ILE A 127 -1.36 12.93 -19.48
CA ILE A 127 -2.13 13.30 -18.28
C ILE A 127 -2.40 12.02 -17.51
N THR A 128 -1.93 11.94 -16.26
CA THR A 128 -1.98 10.72 -15.44
C THR A 128 -2.90 10.82 -14.22
N ALA A 129 -3.21 12.03 -13.76
CA ALA A 129 -3.99 12.30 -12.55
C ALA A 129 -5.38 12.90 -12.83
N GLY A 130 -5.92 12.69 -14.02
CA GLY A 130 -7.24 13.21 -14.40
C GLY A 130 -8.38 12.38 -13.81
N VAL A 131 -9.19 12.99 -12.94
CA VAL A 131 -10.49 12.44 -12.54
C VAL A 131 -11.50 12.77 -13.63
N VAL A 132 -12.00 11.74 -14.30
CA VAL A 132 -12.92 11.87 -15.43
C VAL A 132 -14.34 11.61 -14.98
N ILE A 133 -15.26 12.49 -15.33
CA ILE A 133 -16.70 12.29 -15.16
C ILE A 133 -17.37 12.19 -16.53
N ALA A 134 -18.22 11.20 -16.70
CA ALA A 134 -19.12 11.02 -17.82
C ALA A 134 -20.53 10.70 -17.33
N CYS A 135 -21.54 11.08 -18.09
CA CYS A 135 -22.95 10.77 -17.78
C CYS A 135 -23.61 10.10 -19.00
N ASP A 136 -24.35 9.04 -18.75
CA ASP A 136 -25.27 8.44 -19.70
C ASP A 136 -26.71 8.64 -19.19
N PRO A 137 -27.66 9.07 -20.05
CA PRO A 137 -29.02 9.36 -19.61
C PRO A 137 -29.77 8.18 -18.96
N GLU A 138 -29.41 6.95 -19.30
CA GLU A 138 -30.03 5.73 -18.75
C GLU A 138 -29.22 5.09 -17.64
N LEU A 139 -27.90 5.24 -17.68
CA LEU A 139 -26.97 4.52 -16.80
C LEU A 139 -26.44 5.39 -15.66
N GLY A 140 -26.71 6.70 -15.69
CA GLY A 140 -26.29 7.64 -14.65
C GLY A 140 -24.87 8.18 -14.83
N MET A 141 -24.29 8.68 -13.75
CA MET A 141 -22.94 9.22 -13.71
C MET A 141 -21.94 8.13 -13.39
N ASN A 142 -20.78 8.21 -14.01
CA ASN A 142 -19.60 7.39 -13.70
C ASN A 142 -18.38 8.27 -13.58
N SER A 143 -17.53 8.03 -12.63
CA SER A 143 -16.21 8.65 -12.57
C SER A 143 -15.09 7.61 -12.55
N GLY A 144 -13.90 8.02 -12.97
CA GLY A 144 -12.73 7.15 -13.02
C GLY A 144 -11.45 7.91 -13.32
N ILE A 145 -10.32 7.24 -13.14
CA ILE A 145 -9.01 7.80 -13.48
C ILE A 145 -8.54 7.17 -14.76
N TYR A 146 -8.27 8.00 -15.76
CA TYR A 146 -7.80 7.57 -17.07
C TYR A 146 -6.57 8.34 -17.50
N ARG A 147 -5.72 7.72 -18.31
CA ARG A 147 -4.58 8.38 -18.94
C ARG A 147 -4.96 8.94 -20.30
N PHE A 148 -4.37 10.09 -20.63
CA PHE A 148 -4.57 10.75 -21.93
C PHE A 148 -3.21 11.08 -22.52
N ILE A 149 -2.89 10.50 -23.68
CA ILE A 149 -1.69 10.88 -24.44
C ILE A 149 -1.97 12.12 -25.26
N VAL A 150 -1.15 13.15 -25.12
CA VAL A 150 -1.26 14.37 -25.92
C VAL A 150 -0.83 14.08 -27.35
N LYS A 151 -1.67 14.44 -28.32
CA LYS A 151 -1.40 14.26 -29.77
C LYS A 151 -1.25 15.60 -30.48
N GLU A 152 -2.12 16.57 -30.14
CA GLU A 152 -2.13 17.93 -30.71
C GLU A 152 -2.50 18.94 -29.62
N LYS A 153 -2.49 20.24 -29.94
CA LYS A 153 -2.81 21.31 -28.97
C LYS A 153 -4.18 21.14 -28.30
N ASN A 154 -5.13 20.46 -28.95
CA ASN A 154 -6.48 20.23 -28.44
C ASN A 154 -6.97 18.78 -28.67
N LEU A 155 -6.05 17.85 -28.88
CA LEU A 155 -6.38 16.45 -29.16
C LEU A 155 -5.54 15.50 -28.32
N THR A 156 -6.19 14.51 -27.74
CA THR A 156 -5.54 13.42 -26.99
C THR A 156 -6.10 12.06 -27.41
N GLY A 157 -5.45 10.98 -27.01
CA GLY A 157 -6.08 9.67 -26.84
C GLY A 157 -6.61 9.51 -25.43
N ILE A 158 -7.38 8.45 -25.19
CA ILE A 158 -7.79 7.98 -23.85
C ILE A 158 -7.68 6.46 -23.81
N ASP A 159 -7.02 5.89 -22.79
CA ASP A 159 -6.96 4.43 -22.68
C ASP A 159 -8.19 3.84 -21.98
N ILE A 160 -9.08 3.27 -22.79
CA ILE A 160 -10.30 2.55 -22.38
C ILE A 160 -10.41 1.18 -23.07
N VAL A 161 -9.30 0.45 -23.20
CA VAL A 161 -9.29 -0.89 -23.82
C VAL A 161 -9.98 -1.92 -22.94
N THR A 162 -9.75 -1.87 -21.64
CA THR A 162 -10.37 -2.81 -20.70
C THR A 162 -11.87 -2.53 -20.54
N PRO A 163 -12.74 -3.54 -20.55
CA PRO A 163 -14.17 -3.37 -20.27
C PRO A 163 -14.41 -2.71 -18.90
N ASN A 164 -15.04 -1.53 -18.92
CA ASN A 164 -15.44 -0.77 -17.74
C ASN A 164 -16.61 0.15 -18.09
N ASN A 165 -17.17 0.88 -17.12
CA ASN A 165 -18.33 1.74 -17.33
C ASN A 165 -18.05 2.86 -18.35
N MET A 166 -16.88 3.50 -18.31
CA MET A 166 -16.48 4.55 -19.26
C MET A 166 -16.44 4.00 -20.70
N ARG A 167 -15.86 2.82 -20.90
CA ARG A 167 -15.88 2.17 -22.21
C ARG A 167 -17.32 1.92 -22.69
N LEU A 168 -18.20 1.45 -21.81
CA LEU A 168 -19.61 1.24 -22.13
C LEU A 168 -20.27 2.55 -22.60
N PHE A 169 -20.06 3.66 -21.88
CA PHE A 169 -20.63 4.97 -22.24
C PHE A 169 -20.10 5.44 -23.60
N ALA A 170 -18.79 5.35 -23.82
CA ALA A 170 -18.18 5.67 -25.10
C ALA A 170 -18.69 4.80 -26.26
N GLN A 171 -18.90 3.49 -26.04
CA GLN A 171 -19.45 2.56 -27.03
C GLN A 171 -20.91 2.90 -27.38
N ARG A 172 -21.75 3.23 -26.40
CA ARG A 172 -23.14 3.64 -26.63
C ARG A 172 -23.19 4.94 -27.45
N ALA A 173 -22.36 5.92 -27.10
CA ALA A 173 -22.26 7.17 -27.88
C ALA A 173 -21.77 6.91 -29.31
N TYR A 174 -20.73 6.09 -29.49
CA TYR A 174 -20.21 5.69 -30.80
C TYR A 174 -21.27 5.01 -31.66
N GLN A 175 -22.02 4.05 -31.10
CA GLN A 175 -23.10 3.37 -31.81
C GLN A 175 -24.23 4.33 -32.24
N ALA A 176 -24.45 5.38 -31.45
CA ALA A 176 -25.40 6.45 -31.79
C ALA A 176 -24.82 7.51 -32.76
N GLY A 177 -23.58 7.35 -33.22
CA GLY A 177 -22.92 8.28 -34.12
C GLY A 177 -22.62 9.66 -33.53
N ARG A 178 -22.57 9.78 -32.19
CA ARG A 178 -22.35 11.04 -31.48
C ARG A 178 -21.10 10.98 -30.61
N PRO A 179 -20.45 12.11 -30.29
CA PRO A 179 -19.38 12.14 -29.30
C PRO A 179 -19.91 11.81 -27.90
N CYS A 180 -19.03 11.31 -27.03
CA CYS A 180 -19.31 11.12 -25.62
C CYS A 180 -18.65 12.26 -24.83
N PRO A 181 -19.45 13.19 -24.24
CA PRO A 181 -18.88 14.28 -23.45
C PRO A 181 -18.30 13.77 -22.14
N ILE A 182 -17.15 14.34 -21.75
CA ILE A 182 -16.46 14.05 -20.51
C ILE A 182 -15.85 15.32 -19.92
N SER A 183 -15.79 15.44 -18.62
CA SER A 183 -14.94 16.41 -17.93
C SER A 183 -13.74 15.71 -17.30
N ILE A 184 -12.59 16.40 -17.28
CA ILE A 184 -11.34 15.89 -16.71
C ILE A 184 -10.86 16.90 -15.67
N SER A 185 -10.90 16.56 -14.39
CA SER A 185 -10.45 17.40 -13.28
C SER A 185 -9.05 16.96 -12.85
N ILE A 186 -8.08 17.89 -12.85
CA ILE A 186 -6.67 17.66 -12.48
C ILE A 186 -6.36 18.50 -11.23
N GLY A 187 -5.59 17.95 -10.28
CA GLY A 187 -5.30 18.63 -9.02
C GLY A 187 -6.52 18.69 -8.12
N THR A 188 -7.18 17.54 -7.91
CA THR A 188 -8.25 17.33 -6.95
C THR A 188 -7.68 16.70 -5.68
N HIS A 189 -8.39 16.79 -4.57
CA HIS A 189 -7.97 16.13 -3.35
C HIS A 189 -7.89 14.60 -3.57
N PRO A 190 -6.91 13.89 -2.98
CA PRO A 190 -6.75 12.44 -3.19
C PRO A 190 -7.98 11.58 -2.86
N ILE A 191 -8.89 12.06 -2.01
CA ILE A 191 -10.15 11.36 -1.71
C ILE A 191 -11.02 11.19 -2.95
N GLU A 192 -11.14 12.23 -3.81
CA GLU A 192 -11.89 12.14 -5.07
C GLU A 192 -11.22 11.14 -6.02
N ILE A 193 -9.89 11.14 -6.03
CA ILE A 193 -9.11 10.19 -6.85
C ILE A 193 -9.35 8.76 -6.34
N THR A 194 -9.31 8.55 -5.02
CA THR A 194 -9.55 7.24 -4.40
C THR A 194 -10.99 6.76 -4.63
N GLY A 195 -12.00 7.64 -4.46
CA GLY A 195 -13.40 7.33 -4.74
C GLY A 195 -13.62 6.95 -6.20
N SER A 196 -13.08 7.75 -7.15
CA SER A 196 -13.13 7.46 -8.59
C SER A 196 -12.35 6.20 -9.01
N GLY A 197 -11.35 5.82 -8.24
CA GLY A 197 -10.58 4.58 -8.44
C GLY A 197 -11.31 3.31 -7.97
N TYR A 198 -12.40 3.44 -7.23
CA TYR A 198 -13.24 2.31 -6.83
C TYR A 198 -14.03 1.80 -8.04
N ARG A 199 -14.03 0.48 -8.24
CA ARG A 199 -14.78 -0.14 -9.33
C ARG A 199 -16.22 -0.38 -8.89
N ALA A 200 -17.02 0.68 -8.94
CA ALA A 200 -18.43 0.60 -8.59
C ALA A 200 -19.23 -0.24 -9.60
N PRO A 201 -20.26 -0.96 -9.17
CA PRO A 201 -21.26 -1.53 -10.07
C PRO A 201 -21.92 -0.43 -10.92
N LEU A 202 -22.43 -0.80 -12.08
CA LEU A 202 -23.15 0.13 -12.96
C LEU A 202 -24.34 0.76 -12.21
N GLY A 203 -24.46 2.09 -12.31
CA GLY A 203 -25.48 2.86 -11.61
C GLY A 203 -25.12 3.29 -10.18
N VAL A 204 -23.94 2.95 -9.68
CA VAL A 204 -23.39 3.47 -8.43
C VAL A 204 -22.47 4.65 -8.75
N ASP A 205 -22.70 5.77 -8.08
CA ASP A 205 -21.96 7.01 -8.28
C ASP A 205 -20.69 7.02 -7.41
N GLU A 206 -19.53 6.99 -8.05
CA GLU A 206 -18.23 7.03 -7.37
C GLU A 206 -17.98 8.37 -6.65
N MET A 207 -18.57 9.47 -7.11
CA MET A 207 -18.50 10.75 -6.41
C MET A 207 -19.28 10.72 -5.09
N ALA A 208 -20.36 9.93 -5.00
CA ALA A 208 -21.05 9.70 -3.74
C ALA A 208 -20.20 8.86 -2.76
N ILE A 209 -19.41 7.90 -3.27
CA ILE A 209 -18.44 7.17 -2.44
C ILE A 209 -17.32 8.10 -1.95
N ALA A 210 -16.82 8.99 -2.82
CA ALA A 210 -15.85 10.03 -2.41
C ALA A 210 -16.44 10.95 -1.32
N GLY A 211 -17.73 11.31 -1.44
CA GLY A 211 -18.46 12.05 -0.41
C GLY A 211 -18.56 11.29 0.92
N GLY A 212 -18.80 9.98 0.87
CA GLY A 212 -18.77 9.10 2.04
C GLY A 212 -17.39 9.03 2.70
N LEU A 213 -16.31 8.99 1.91
CA LEU A 213 -14.92 9.06 2.40
C LEU A 213 -14.62 10.40 3.07
N ARG A 214 -15.17 11.51 2.54
CA ARG A 214 -15.05 12.85 3.13
C ARG A 214 -15.90 13.03 4.39
N GLY A 215 -17.03 12.34 4.47
CA GLY A 215 -18.10 12.61 5.43
C GLY A 215 -18.99 13.80 5.05
N GLU A 216 -18.87 14.33 3.83
CA GLU A 216 -19.64 15.47 3.30
C GLU A 216 -19.68 15.43 1.76
N PRO A 217 -20.67 16.06 1.10
CA PRO A 217 -20.82 16.03 -0.35
C PRO A 217 -19.61 16.58 -1.09
N VAL A 218 -19.15 15.91 -2.16
CA VAL A 218 -18.22 16.51 -3.14
C VAL A 218 -18.95 17.62 -3.88
N GLU A 219 -18.32 18.78 -4.04
CA GLU A 219 -18.88 19.90 -4.80
C GLU A 219 -18.60 19.73 -6.29
N LEU A 220 -19.65 19.75 -7.09
CA LEU A 220 -19.58 19.71 -8.55
C LEU A 220 -20.08 21.02 -9.16
N ALA A 221 -19.39 21.51 -10.20
CA ALA A 221 -19.83 22.64 -11.00
C ALA A 221 -20.11 22.19 -12.45
N ALA A 222 -21.01 22.89 -13.15
CA ALA A 222 -21.33 22.55 -14.53
C ALA A 222 -20.26 23.06 -15.50
N CYS A 223 -19.92 22.30 -16.54
CA CYS A 223 -19.09 22.72 -17.65
C CYS A 223 -19.73 23.86 -18.46
N GLN A 224 -18.95 24.53 -19.30
CA GLN A 224 -19.44 25.64 -20.13
C GLN A 224 -19.74 25.22 -21.57
N THR A 225 -18.98 24.27 -22.09
CA THR A 225 -19.05 23.87 -23.53
C THR A 225 -19.73 22.52 -23.76
N ILE A 226 -19.94 21.77 -22.68
CA ILE A 226 -20.55 20.43 -22.67
C ILE A 226 -21.51 20.30 -21.48
N ASP A 227 -22.51 19.44 -21.60
CA ASP A 227 -23.45 19.16 -20.50
C ASP A 227 -22.90 18.09 -19.55
N MET A 228 -21.84 18.47 -18.81
CA MET A 228 -21.18 17.61 -17.83
C MET A 228 -20.85 18.39 -16.56
N PRO A 229 -20.88 17.74 -15.39
CA PRO A 229 -20.30 18.31 -14.18
C PRO A 229 -18.78 18.04 -14.12
N TYR A 230 -18.07 18.84 -13.31
CA TYR A 230 -16.68 18.63 -12.93
C TYR A 230 -16.48 18.92 -11.44
N ILE A 231 -15.39 18.45 -10.85
CA ILE A 231 -15.06 18.70 -9.45
C ILE A 231 -14.72 20.19 -9.26
N ALA A 232 -15.57 20.91 -8.52
CA ALA A 232 -15.55 22.37 -8.47
C ALA A 232 -14.25 22.95 -7.92
N ASP A 233 -13.55 22.24 -7.02
CA ASP A 233 -12.31 22.70 -6.37
C ASP A 233 -11.03 22.20 -7.08
N ALA A 234 -11.13 21.67 -8.30
CA ALA A 234 -9.96 21.26 -9.09
C ALA A 234 -9.03 22.45 -9.40
N GLU A 235 -7.76 22.16 -9.63
CA GLU A 235 -6.79 23.15 -10.10
C GLU A 235 -6.97 23.47 -11.58
N ILE A 236 -7.20 22.42 -12.41
CA ILE A 236 -7.35 22.50 -13.85
C ILE A 236 -8.52 21.59 -14.26
N VAL A 237 -9.35 22.05 -15.19
CA VAL A 237 -10.47 21.30 -15.76
C VAL A 237 -10.37 21.33 -17.28
N LEU A 238 -10.45 20.16 -17.90
CA LEU A 238 -10.59 20.02 -19.35
C LEU A 238 -12.01 19.57 -19.65
N GLU A 239 -12.72 20.35 -20.48
CA GLU A 239 -14.01 19.96 -21.03
C GLU A 239 -13.74 19.29 -22.39
N ALA A 240 -14.21 18.07 -22.57
CA ALA A 240 -13.79 17.25 -23.69
C ALA A 240 -14.89 16.34 -24.24
N GLU A 241 -14.64 15.80 -25.41
CA GLU A 241 -15.51 14.85 -26.08
C GLU A 241 -14.69 13.66 -26.61
N ILE A 242 -15.05 12.44 -26.20
CA ILE A 242 -14.54 11.23 -26.85
C ILE A 242 -15.21 11.17 -28.24
N MET A 243 -14.39 11.23 -29.27
CA MET A 243 -14.86 11.30 -30.65
C MET A 243 -15.43 9.96 -31.13
N PRO A 244 -16.46 9.94 -31.99
CA PRO A 244 -17.04 8.72 -32.52
C PRO A 244 -16.17 8.11 -33.65
N THR A 245 -14.86 8.01 -33.39
CA THR A 245 -13.87 7.44 -34.33
C THR A 245 -13.66 5.94 -34.10
N GLY A 246 -14.26 5.38 -33.04
CA GLY A 246 -14.01 4.00 -32.63
C GLY A 246 -12.59 3.80 -32.05
N TRP A 247 -12.26 2.57 -31.83
CA TRP A 247 -10.95 2.15 -31.27
C TRP A 247 -9.93 1.95 -32.41
N THR A 248 -9.56 3.03 -33.08
CA THR A 248 -8.79 3.00 -34.34
C THR A 248 -7.46 3.76 -34.26
N TRP A 249 -7.20 4.47 -33.16
CA TRP A 249 -5.98 5.26 -33.01
C TRP A 249 -4.99 4.61 -32.06
N PRO A 250 -3.67 4.61 -32.39
CA PRO A 250 -2.66 4.04 -31.54
C PRO A 250 -2.48 4.85 -30.25
N GLU A 251 -2.46 4.16 -29.13
CA GLU A 251 -2.31 4.70 -27.76
C GLU A 251 -1.27 3.88 -27.01
N GLY A 252 -0.28 4.51 -26.46
CA GLY A 252 0.76 3.85 -25.68
C GLY A 252 2.15 4.12 -26.26
N ARG A 253 3.23 3.51 -25.78
CA ARG A 253 3.30 2.64 -24.60
C ARG A 253 3.21 3.49 -23.31
N PHE A 254 2.96 2.84 -22.18
CA PHE A 254 2.90 3.48 -20.88
C PHE A 254 3.37 2.50 -19.78
N GLY A 255 4.00 3.02 -18.73
CA GLY A 255 4.42 2.24 -17.57
C GLY A 255 3.23 1.78 -16.73
N GLU A 256 3.14 0.47 -16.48
CA GLU A 256 2.02 -0.13 -15.76
C GLU A 256 2.35 -0.32 -14.26
N PHE A 257 1.32 -0.58 -13.44
CA PHE A 257 1.48 -0.90 -12.02
C PHE A 257 2.44 -2.07 -11.77
N THR A 258 2.67 -2.92 -12.76
CA THR A 258 3.60 -4.04 -12.73
C THR A 258 5.07 -3.62 -12.75
N ARG A 259 5.38 -2.34 -12.88
CA ARG A 259 6.71 -1.77 -13.15
C ARG A 259 7.27 -2.16 -14.52
N LEU A 260 6.41 -2.63 -15.41
CA LEU A 260 6.74 -3.01 -16.78
C LEU A 260 6.03 -2.06 -17.74
N MET A 261 6.56 -1.96 -18.95
CA MET A 261 5.89 -1.19 -20.01
C MET A 261 4.73 -1.99 -20.59
N GLY A 262 3.56 -1.35 -20.64
CA GLY A 262 2.42 -1.86 -21.39
C GLY A 262 2.67 -1.89 -22.90
N GLY A 263 1.76 -2.53 -23.62
CA GLY A 263 1.76 -2.61 -25.07
C GLY A 263 1.19 -1.36 -25.76
N LEU A 264 1.15 -1.42 -27.08
CA LEU A 264 0.37 -0.49 -27.88
C LEU A 264 -1.10 -0.91 -27.83
N HIS A 265 -1.97 0.05 -27.54
CA HIS A 265 -3.41 -0.15 -27.56
C HIS A 265 -4.05 0.63 -28.72
N TRP A 266 -5.27 0.28 -29.08
CA TRP A 266 -6.09 1.00 -30.04
C TRP A 266 -7.26 1.63 -29.30
N ASN A 267 -7.39 2.96 -29.41
CA ASN A 267 -8.33 3.74 -28.59
C ASN A 267 -9.01 4.84 -29.41
N PRO A 268 -10.09 5.45 -28.92
CA PRO A 268 -10.69 6.62 -29.54
C PRO A 268 -9.87 7.89 -29.28
N LEU A 269 -10.07 8.88 -30.12
CA LEU A 269 -9.57 10.25 -29.92
C LEU A 269 -10.47 11.02 -28.96
N VAL A 270 -9.87 11.97 -28.26
CA VAL A 270 -10.56 12.91 -27.37
C VAL A 270 -10.22 14.34 -27.80
N ARG A 271 -11.24 15.13 -28.09
CA ARG A 271 -11.12 16.55 -28.43
C ARG A 271 -11.39 17.40 -27.21
N ILE A 272 -10.44 18.26 -26.87
CA ILE A 272 -10.57 19.23 -25.78
C ILE A 272 -11.30 20.46 -26.33
N LYS A 273 -12.40 20.86 -25.67
CA LYS A 273 -13.27 21.96 -26.03
C LYS A 273 -12.96 23.24 -25.24
N ALA A 274 -12.52 23.06 -23.99
CA ALA A 274 -12.13 24.14 -23.10
C ALA A 274 -11.07 23.67 -22.11
N ILE A 275 -10.22 24.59 -21.69
CA ILE A 275 -9.30 24.46 -20.55
C ILE A 275 -9.66 25.57 -19.58
N SER A 276 -10.10 25.21 -18.39
CA SER A 276 -10.33 26.14 -17.29
C SER A 276 -9.35 25.85 -16.16
N MET A 277 -8.81 26.89 -15.50
CA MET A 277 -7.86 26.71 -14.42
C MET A 277 -7.87 27.87 -13.42
N ARG A 278 -7.36 27.65 -12.25
CA ARG A 278 -7.00 28.72 -11.30
C ARG A 278 -5.90 29.59 -11.89
N LYS A 279 -5.82 30.87 -11.50
CA LYS A 279 -4.73 31.78 -11.96
C LYS A 279 -3.35 31.27 -11.56
N ASP A 280 -3.26 30.68 -10.38
CA ASP A 280 -2.06 30.10 -9.78
C ASP A 280 -2.17 28.57 -9.71
N ALA A 281 -2.70 27.96 -10.76
CA ALA A 281 -2.94 26.53 -10.83
C ALA A 281 -1.70 25.70 -10.56
N ILE A 282 -1.87 24.54 -9.95
CA ILE A 282 -0.83 23.53 -9.72
C ILE A 282 -1.19 22.29 -10.54
N TYR A 283 -0.28 21.84 -11.41
CA TYR A 283 -0.47 20.61 -12.17
C TYR A 283 -0.08 19.41 -11.32
N TYR A 284 -1.01 18.49 -11.08
CA TYR A 284 -0.71 17.22 -10.44
C TYR A 284 -0.35 16.17 -11.49
N ALA A 285 0.88 15.68 -11.43
CA ALA A 285 1.37 14.54 -12.22
C ALA A 285 1.45 13.30 -11.34
N LEU A 286 0.56 12.34 -11.52
CA LEU A 286 0.59 11.07 -10.79
C LEU A 286 1.80 10.25 -11.23
N HIS A 287 2.67 9.91 -10.29
CA HIS A 287 3.93 9.19 -10.54
C HIS A 287 3.70 7.69 -10.66
N MET A 288 3.88 7.18 -11.86
CA MET A 288 3.79 5.75 -12.15
C MET A 288 5.09 5.01 -11.80
N PRO A 289 5.01 3.77 -11.30
CA PRO A 289 3.79 3.02 -10.95
C PRO A 289 3.32 3.25 -9.49
N TRP A 290 4.11 3.95 -8.68
CA TRP A 290 4.02 3.91 -7.22
C TRP A 290 2.76 4.58 -6.65
N GLU A 291 2.37 5.74 -7.16
CA GLU A 291 1.15 6.40 -6.68
C GLU A 291 -0.10 5.60 -7.07
N ASN A 292 -0.13 5.05 -8.29
CA ASN A 292 -1.23 4.16 -8.71
C ASN A 292 -1.35 2.92 -7.80
N THR A 293 -0.21 2.39 -7.37
CA THR A 293 -0.15 1.27 -6.42
C THR A 293 -0.85 1.61 -5.10
N TRP A 294 -0.54 2.76 -4.50
CA TRP A 294 -1.13 3.18 -3.22
C TRP A 294 -2.58 3.64 -3.34
N LEU A 295 -2.97 4.23 -4.47
CA LEU A 295 -4.39 4.54 -4.77
C LEU A 295 -5.25 3.29 -4.81
N ALA A 296 -4.72 2.21 -5.38
CA ALA A 296 -5.46 0.97 -5.56
C ALA A 296 -5.40 0.03 -4.33
N ALA A 297 -4.40 0.16 -3.46
CA ALA A 297 -4.19 -0.71 -2.31
C ALA A 297 -5.42 -0.81 -1.37
N PRO A 298 -6.07 0.29 -0.94
CA PRO A 298 -7.18 0.22 0.01
C PRO A 298 -8.31 -0.73 -0.41
N THR A 299 -8.67 -0.71 -1.68
CA THR A 299 -9.75 -1.57 -2.21
C THR A 299 -9.41 -3.06 -2.15
N ARG A 300 -8.12 -3.42 -2.22
CA ARG A 300 -7.65 -4.81 -2.13
C ARG A 300 -7.61 -5.30 -0.71
N TYR A 301 -7.12 -4.49 0.20
CA TYR A 301 -7.17 -4.80 1.63
C TYR A 301 -8.61 -5.08 2.07
N ALA A 302 -9.56 -4.21 1.67
CA ALA A 302 -10.97 -4.38 1.96
C ALA A 302 -11.54 -5.68 1.38
N ALA A 303 -11.23 -6.01 0.12
CA ALA A 303 -11.69 -7.23 -0.52
C ALA A 303 -11.13 -8.50 0.16
N ILE A 304 -9.84 -8.51 0.53
CA ILE A 304 -9.21 -9.64 1.21
C ILE A 304 -9.84 -9.83 2.60
N ARG A 305 -9.97 -8.75 3.40
CA ARG A 305 -10.55 -8.84 4.73
C ARG A 305 -12.00 -9.29 4.70
N GLN A 306 -12.79 -8.82 3.72
CA GLN A 306 -14.18 -9.25 3.55
C GLN A 306 -14.26 -10.75 3.21
N ALA A 307 -13.40 -11.26 2.33
CA ALA A 307 -13.34 -12.68 1.99
C ALA A 307 -12.99 -13.54 3.21
N LEU A 308 -11.97 -13.13 3.98
CA LEU A 308 -11.54 -13.80 5.20
C LEU A 308 -12.61 -13.76 6.30
N LYS A 309 -13.27 -12.62 6.49
CA LYS A 309 -14.40 -12.47 7.42
C LYS A 309 -15.55 -13.41 7.07
N THR A 310 -15.89 -13.50 5.78
CA THR A 310 -16.94 -14.41 5.29
C THR A 310 -16.58 -15.87 5.53
N ALA A 311 -15.30 -16.23 5.48
CA ALA A 311 -14.78 -17.55 5.80
C ALA A 311 -14.64 -17.82 7.31
N GLY A 312 -14.95 -16.85 8.18
CA GLY A 312 -14.86 -16.96 9.63
C GLY A 312 -13.45 -16.85 10.20
N VAL A 313 -12.45 -16.43 9.40
CA VAL A 313 -11.04 -16.33 9.80
C VAL A 313 -10.80 -15.05 10.58
N MET A 314 -10.10 -15.19 11.72
CA MET A 314 -9.71 -14.05 12.56
C MET A 314 -8.38 -13.47 12.07
N VAL A 315 -8.47 -12.39 11.31
CA VAL A 315 -7.31 -11.68 10.76
C VAL A 315 -6.67 -10.80 11.82
N HIS A 316 -5.34 -10.92 11.97
CA HIS A 316 -4.54 -10.03 12.79
C HIS A 316 -4.04 -8.83 11.95
N ASP A 317 -3.33 -9.07 10.85
CA ASP A 317 -2.88 -8.02 9.94
C ASP A 317 -2.80 -8.53 8.48
N ILE A 318 -2.75 -7.60 7.52
CA ILE A 318 -2.64 -7.89 6.08
C ILE A 318 -1.59 -6.95 5.49
N ASN A 319 -0.75 -7.48 4.61
CA ASN A 319 0.11 -6.70 3.74
C ASN A 319 -0.05 -7.16 2.28
N VAL A 320 -0.59 -6.29 1.43
CA VAL A 320 -0.53 -6.48 -0.02
C VAL A 320 0.77 -5.85 -0.50
N THR A 321 1.78 -6.67 -0.73
CA THR A 321 3.16 -6.23 -0.79
C THR A 321 3.48 -5.34 -2.00
N LEU A 322 4.33 -4.35 -1.81
CA LEU A 322 4.83 -3.50 -2.90
C LEU A 322 5.64 -4.32 -3.93
N GLY A 323 6.39 -5.34 -3.48
CA GLY A 323 7.08 -6.30 -4.35
C GLY A 323 6.14 -7.05 -5.27
N GLY A 324 4.94 -7.38 -4.80
CA GLY A 324 3.83 -7.93 -5.57
C GLY A 324 2.98 -6.88 -6.28
N CYS A 325 3.51 -5.68 -6.49
CA CYS A 325 2.87 -4.55 -7.18
C CYS A 325 1.59 -4.05 -6.48
N ALA A 326 1.41 -4.32 -5.17
CA ALA A 326 0.20 -4.13 -4.37
C ALA A 326 -1.08 -4.72 -4.99
N PHE A 327 -0.93 -5.74 -5.83
CA PHE A 327 -2.02 -6.40 -6.55
C PHE A 327 -1.98 -7.91 -6.44
N TRP A 328 -0.80 -8.51 -6.59
CA TRP A 328 -0.67 -9.95 -6.87
C TRP A 328 -0.20 -10.76 -5.69
N HIS A 329 0.45 -10.14 -4.71
CA HIS A 329 0.99 -10.85 -3.56
C HIS A 329 0.48 -10.24 -2.26
N ALA A 330 -0.11 -11.09 -1.40
CA ALA A 330 -0.53 -10.73 -0.06
C ALA A 330 0.12 -11.64 0.98
N VAL A 331 0.48 -11.06 2.11
CA VAL A 331 0.84 -11.76 3.34
C VAL A 331 -0.25 -11.47 4.36
N ILE A 332 -0.76 -12.50 5.01
CA ILE A 332 -1.90 -12.42 5.92
C ILE A 332 -1.53 -13.08 7.23
N SER A 333 -1.58 -12.33 8.31
CA SER A 333 -1.40 -12.82 9.67
C SER A 333 -2.75 -13.12 10.30
N ILE A 334 -2.89 -14.31 10.89
CA ILE A 334 -4.13 -14.79 11.50
C ILE A 334 -3.90 -15.32 12.90
N ARG A 335 -4.94 -15.26 13.75
CA ARG A 335 -5.03 -16.02 14.98
C ARG A 335 -5.65 -17.37 14.67
N LYS A 336 -4.79 -18.33 14.40
CA LYS A 336 -5.18 -19.61 13.81
C LYS A 336 -5.96 -20.51 14.78
N GLN A 337 -7.05 -21.11 14.27
CA GLN A 337 -7.64 -22.35 14.78
C GLN A 337 -7.16 -23.54 13.93
N PRO A 338 -7.28 -24.80 14.39
CA PRO A 338 -6.91 -25.96 13.59
C PRO A 338 -7.52 -25.94 12.16
N GLY A 339 -6.71 -26.09 11.12
CA GLY A 339 -7.13 -26.07 9.72
C GLY A 339 -7.40 -24.70 9.12
N GLU A 340 -7.39 -23.61 9.87
CA GLU A 340 -7.76 -22.28 9.35
C GLU A 340 -6.73 -21.69 8.39
N GLY A 341 -5.45 -22.04 8.45
CA GLY A 341 -4.45 -21.57 7.49
C GLY A 341 -4.86 -21.83 6.05
N LYS A 342 -5.36 -23.06 5.76
CA LYS A 342 -5.85 -23.45 4.44
C LYS A 342 -7.15 -22.72 4.05
N ASN A 343 -8.07 -22.54 4.99
CA ASN A 343 -9.30 -21.79 4.75
C ASN A 343 -8.99 -20.31 4.44
N ALA A 344 -8.04 -19.71 5.15
CA ALA A 344 -7.59 -18.35 4.89
C ALA A 344 -6.97 -18.21 3.49
N LEU A 345 -6.13 -19.16 3.07
CA LEU A 345 -5.57 -19.20 1.71
C LEU A 345 -6.65 -19.24 0.64
N LEU A 346 -7.62 -20.17 0.76
CA LEU A 346 -8.70 -20.32 -0.22
C LEU A 346 -9.58 -19.08 -0.29
N ALA A 347 -9.93 -18.50 0.86
CA ALA A 347 -10.72 -17.28 0.94
C ALA A 347 -9.98 -16.11 0.28
N ALA A 348 -8.71 -15.89 0.62
CA ALA A 348 -7.92 -14.80 0.05
C ALA A 348 -7.69 -14.99 -1.46
N LEU A 349 -7.38 -16.20 -1.92
CA LEU A 349 -7.17 -16.49 -3.34
C LEU A 349 -8.44 -16.39 -4.20
N SER A 350 -9.63 -16.35 -3.59
CA SER A 350 -10.88 -16.02 -4.29
C SER A 350 -10.93 -14.56 -4.73
N VAL A 351 -10.17 -13.66 -4.10
CA VAL A 351 -10.06 -12.26 -4.51
C VAL A 351 -9.42 -12.20 -5.89
N MET A 352 -10.07 -11.46 -6.80
CA MET A 352 -9.81 -11.53 -8.24
C MET A 352 -8.35 -11.28 -8.63
N ASP A 353 -7.70 -10.31 -8.01
CA ASP A 353 -6.39 -9.84 -8.42
C ASP A 353 -5.22 -10.57 -7.74
N LEU A 354 -5.46 -11.34 -6.68
CA LEU A 354 -4.39 -12.05 -5.99
C LEU A 354 -3.92 -13.27 -6.80
N LYS A 355 -2.59 -13.38 -6.91
CA LYS A 355 -1.88 -14.48 -7.58
C LYS A 355 -1.11 -15.35 -6.58
N HIS A 356 -0.51 -14.70 -5.56
CA HIS A 356 0.27 -15.34 -4.51
C HIS A 356 -0.26 -14.90 -3.14
N VAL A 357 -0.46 -15.84 -2.22
CA VAL A 357 -0.85 -15.55 -0.83
C VAL A 357 0.01 -16.38 0.12
N VAL A 358 0.55 -15.73 1.13
CA VAL A 358 1.22 -16.38 2.26
C VAL A 358 0.38 -16.12 3.51
N VAL A 359 0.05 -17.16 4.26
CA VAL A 359 -0.62 -17.04 5.56
C VAL A 359 0.37 -17.39 6.66
N VAL A 360 0.44 -16.56 7.69
CA VAL A 360 1.34 -16.69 8.84
C VAL A 360 0.56 -16.54 10.15
N ASP A 361 1.16 -16.97 11.28
CA ASP A 361 0.60 -16.73 12.61
C ASP A 361 0.82 -15.26 13.05
N ASP A 362 0.18 -14.84 14.15
CA ASP A 362 0.19 -13.47 14.66
C ASP A 362 1.51 -13.04 15.34
N ASP A 363 2.50 -13.94 15.42
CA ASP A 363 3.85 -13.63 15.84
C ASP A 363 4.77 -13.11 14.72
N ILE A 364 4.27 -13.07 13.47
CA ILE A 364 5.01 -12.63 12.28
C ILE A 364 4.59 -11.23 11.88
N ASP A 365 5.56 -10.33 11.73
CA ASP A 365 5.32 -9.01 11.13
C ASP A 365 5.19 -9.13 9.61
N VAL A 366 3.95 -9.04 9.11
CA VAL A 366 3.64 -9.12 7.67
C VAL A 366 4.28 -8.00 6.83
N ASN A 367 4.70 -6.90 7.46
CA ASN A 367 5.35 -5.76 6.81
C ASN A 367 6.88 -5.90 6.74
N ASN A 368 7.44 -6.89 7.44
CA ASN A 368 8.86 -7.21 7.41
C ASN A 368 9.12 -8.43 6.49
N PRO A 369 9.65 -8.24 5.27
CA PRO A 369 9.91 -9.36 4.36
C PRO A 369 10.84 -10.43 4.95
N THR A 370 11.83 -10.04 5.75
CA THR A 370 12.75 -10.99 6.41
C THR A 370 12.02 -11.88 7.39
N ASP A 371 11.04 -11.36 8.11
CA ASP A 371 10.25 -12.14 9.06
C ASP A 371 9.31 -13.13 8.34
N VAL A 372 8.71 -12.68 7.24
CA VAL A 372 7.87 -13.53 6.39
C VAL A 372 8.69 -14.66 5.74
N GLU A 373 9.87 -14.35 5.20
CA GLU A 373 10.77 -15.36 4.63
C GLU A 373 11.25 -16.35 5.69
N TRP A 374 11.52 -15.88 6.92
CA TRP A 374 11.86 -16.76 8.03
C TRP A 374 10.71 -17.72 8.34
N ALA A 375 9.46 -17.24 8.40
CA ALA A 375 8.30 -18.11 8.62
C ALA A 375 8.17 -19.17 7.51
N ILE A 376 8.33 -18.79 6.24
CA ILE A 376 8.32 -19.73 5.11
C ILE A 376 9.43 -20.76 5.25
N ALA A 377 10.66 -20.33 5.54
CA ALA A 377 11.82 -21.22 5.60
C ALA A 377 11.75 -22.22 6.76
N THR A 378 11.12 -21.84 7.88
CA THR A 378 11.12 -22.65 9.12
C THR A 378 9.86 -23.47 9.35
N ARG A 379 8.70 -23.06 8.77
CA ARG A 379 7.38 -23.66 9.06
C ARG A 379 6.81 -24.47 7.90
N VAL A 380 7.19 -24.14 6.66
CA VAL A 380 6.56 -24.75 5.46
C VAL A 380 7.20 -26.07 5.09
N GLN A 381 6.37 -27.09 4.85
CA GLN A 381 6.72 -28.31 4.13
C GLN A 381 5.95 -28.30 2.80
N ALA A 382 6.68 -28.27 1.69
CA ALA A 382 6.12 -27.94 0.38
C ALA A 382 5.05 -28.93 -0.11
N ASP A 383 5.12 -30.20 0.32
CA ASP A 383 4.19 -31.26 -0.07
C ASP A 383 2.79 -31.14 0.58
N ARG A 384 2.68 -30.41 1.69
CA ARG A 384 1.43 -30.26 2.43
C ARG A 384 0.95 -28.81 2.58
N ASP A 385 1.88 -27.86 2.53
CA ASP A 385 1.62 -26.46 2.91
C ASP A 385 1.63 -25.51 1.70
N VAL A 386 1.92 -26.02 0.48
CA VAL A 386 1.86 -25.25 -0.77
C VAL A 386 0.69 -25.72 -1.62
N PHE A 387 -0.16 -24.77 -2.03
CA PHE A 387 -1.34 -25.00 -2.84
C PHE A 387 -1.20 -24.33 -4.19
N ILE A 388 -1.40 -25.09 -5.27
CA ILE A 388 -1.44 -24.57 -6.63
C ILE A 388 -2.87 -24.73 -7.15
N ILE A 389 -3.48 -23.60 -7.57
CA ILE A 389 -4.82 -23.58 -8.16
C ILE A 389 -4.65 -23.24 -9.65
N PRO A 390 -4.72 -24.24 -10.56
CA PRO A 390 -4.60 -24.00 -11.99
C PRO A 390 -5.89 -23.39 -12.57
N HIS A 391 -5.78 -22.81 -13.77
CA HIS A 391 -6.91 -22.29 -14.55
C HIS A 391 -7.79 -21.25 -13.83
N ALA A 392 -7.23 -20.54 -12.87
CA ALA A 392 -7.89 -19.42 -12.21
C ALA A 392 -7.90 -18.17 -13.12
N ARG A 393 -8.91 -17.31 -12.95
CA ARG A 393 -8.97 -16.04 -13.65
C ARG A 393 -7.72 -15.20 -13.35
N ALA A 394 -7.10 -14.66 -14.41
CA ALA A 394 -5.89 -13.84 -14.32
C ALA A 394 -6.07 -12.46 -15.01
N LYS A 395 -5.06 -11.62 -14.93
CA LYS A 395 -5.05 -10.31 -15.59
C LYS A 395 -4.28 -10.35 -16.91
N PRO A 396 -4.74 -9.63 -17.94
CA PRO A 396 -3.99 -9.50 -19.20
C PRO A 396 -2.59 -8.88 -19.03
N LEU A 397 -2.38 -8.10 -17.97
CA LEU A 397 -1.08 -7.47 -17.64
C LEU A 397 -0.11 -8.42 -16.92
N ASP A 398 -0.47 -9.69 -16.68
CA ASP A 398 0.45 -10.69 -16.13
C ASP A 398 1.45 -11.14 -17.20
N PRO A 399 2.74 -10.73 -17.10
CA PRO A 399 3.72 -11.01 -18.14
C PRO A 399 4.14 -12.47 -18.21
N SER A 400 3.77 -13.27 -17.21
CA SER A 400 4.06 -14.72 -17.17
C SER A 400 3.05 -15.54 -17.98
N LEU A 401 1.99 -14.91 -18.48
CA LEU A 401 0.99 -15.55 -19.32
C LEU A 401 1.25 -15.28 -20.80
N PRO A 402 0.89 -16.21 -21.69
CA PRO A 402 0.92 -15.93 -23.12
C PRO A 402 -0.04 -14.78 -23.47
N PRO A 403 0.25 -13.99 -24.50
CA PRO A 403 -0.64 -12.93 -24.97
C PRO A 403 -2.04 -13.49 -25.29
N THR A 404 -3.07 -12.80 -24.80
CA THR A 404 -4.47 -13.16 -25.11
C THR A 404 -5.08 -12.15 -26.10
N PRO A 405 -5.99 -12.60 -26.98
CA PRO A 405 -6.71 -11.70 -27.86
C PRO A 405 -7.47 -10.60 -27.10
N PRO A 406 -7.69 -9.41 -27.68
CA PRO A 406 -8.49 -8.37 -27.07
C PRO A 406 -9.88 -8.86 -26.64
N GLY A 407 -10.30 -8.55 -25.43
CA GLY A 407 -11.59 -8.95 -24.86
C GLY A 407 -11.65 -10.36 -24.28
N VAL A 408 -10.58 -11.15 -24.41
CA VAL A 408 -10.46 -12.46 -23.76
C VAL A 408 -9.83 -12.30 -22.39
N VAL A 409 -10.47 -12.87 -21.37
CA VAL A 409 -9.93 -12.91 -20.01
C VAL A 409 -8.95 -14.08 -19.92
N PRO A 410 -7.66 -13.87 -19.60
CA PRO A 410 -6.70 -14.95 -19.46
C PRO A 410 -6.97 -15.79 -18.23
N THR A 411 -6.50 -17.03 -18.27
CA THR A 411 -6.41 -17.91 -17.10
C THR A 411 -4.96 -18.20 -16.77
N GLY A 412 -4.67 -18.30 -15.48
CA GLY A 412 -3.34 -18.59 -14.97
C GLY A 412 -3.42 -19.49 -13.74
N ALA A 413 -2.31 -19.68 -13.06
CA ALA A 413 -2.28 -20.40 -11.80
C ALA A 413 -2.14 -19.42 -10.63
N LYS A 414 -2.72 -19.77 -9.48
CA LYS A 414 -2.52 -19.08 -8.20
C LYS A 414 -1.79 -20.01 -7.25
N VAL A 415 -1.00 -19.44 -6.33
CA VAL A 415 -0.31 -20.19 -5.28
C VAL A 415 -0.65 -19.64 -3.90
N GLY A 416 -0.89 -20.53 -2.97
CA GLY A 416 -1.01 -20.25 -1.55
C GLY A 416 0.06 -21.00 -0.76
N ILE A 417 0.63 -20.37 0.24
CA ILE A 417 1.63 -20.95 1.14
C ILE A 417 1.11 -20.79 2.57
N ASP A 418 0.87 -21.91 3.25
CA ASP A 418 0.53 -21.95 4.67
C ASP A 418 1.83 -21.98 5.47
N ALA A 419 2.30 -20.81 5.91
CA ALA A 419 3.48 -20.65 6.75
C ALA A 419 3.10 -20.46 8.23
N THR A 420 1.97 -21.04 8.67
CA THR A 420 1.61 -21.12 10.07
C THR A 420 2.28 -22.31 10.74
N ILE A 421 2.39 -22.32 12.07
CA ILE A 421 2.92 -23.46 12.82
C ILE A 421 2.04 -24.69 12.53
N GLY A 422 2.64 -25.79 12.08
CA GLY A 422 1.92 -27.01 11.71
C GLY A 422 1.19 -27.63 12.88
N GLU A 423 0.10 -28.35 12.60
CA GLU A 423 -0.66 -29.07 13.63
C GLU A 423 0.21 -30.12 14.33
N GLY A 424 0.11 -30.19 15.66
CA GLY A 424 0.88 -31.11 16.49
C GLY A 424 2.35 -30.72 16.68
N ILE A 425 2.79 -29.58 16.16
CA ILE A 425 4.12 -29.05 16.42
C ILE A 425 4.02 -28.09 17.61
N PRO A 426 4.78 -28.35 18.70
CA PRO A 426 4.76 -27.49 19.87
C PRO A 426 5.26 -26.06 19.50
N PRO A 427 4.55 -24.99 19.90
CA PRO A 427 4.95 -23.60 19.63
C PRO A 427 6.35 -23.26 20.16
N GLU A 428 6.78 -23.90 21.23
CA GLU A 428 8.09 -23.69 21.87
C GLU A 428 9.27 -24.03 20.93
N ARG A 429 9.04 -24.84 19.88
CA ARG A 429 10.05 -25.09 18.83
C ARG A 429 10.35 -23.86 17.98
N TYR A 430 9.51 -22.86 18.02
CA TYR A 430 9.64 -21.58 17.28
C TYR A 430 9.94 -20.42 18.22
N GLU A 431 10.35 -20.71 19.47
CA GLU A 431 10.80 -19.68 20.40
C GLU A 431 12.03 -18.98 19.83
N ARG A 432 11.90 -17.67 19.67
CA ARG A 432 12.96 -16.85 19.08
C ARG A 432 14.05 -16.54 20.10
N ILE A 433 15.28 -16.39 19.62
CA ILE A 433 16.37 -15.89 20.44
C ILE A 433 15.99 -14.50 20.96
N ALA A 434 15.89 -14.38 22.29
CA ALA A 434 15.73 -13.11 22.97
C ALA A 434 17.08 -12.69 23.57
N TYR A 435 17.50 -11.47 23.27
CA TYR A 435 18.76 -10.94 23.81
C TYR A 435 18.54 -10.45 25.26
N ALA A 436 19.42 -10.91 26.17
CA ALA A 436 19.38 -10.48 27.55
C ALA A 436 19.50 -8.94 27.63
N TYR A 437 18.69 -8.33 28.51
CA TYR A 437 18.68 -6.89 28.76
C TYR A 437 18.34 -5.99 27.55
N ALA A 438 17.66 -6.50 26.52
CA ALA A 438 17.26 -5.74 25.34
C ALA A 438 16.35 -4.54 25.66
N ASP A 439 15.62 -4.57 26.76
CA ASP A 439 14.76 -3.50 27.26
C ASP A 439 15.55 -2.30 27.81
N ARG A 440 16.75 -2.51 28.35
CA ARG A 440 17.54 -1.49 29.07
C ARG A 440 18.94 -1.24 28.51
N ALA A 441 19.56 -2.18 27.81
CA ALA A 441 20.86 -1.98 27.17
C ALA A 441 20.68 -1.24 25.83
N LYS A 442 21.03 0.05 25.78
CA LYS A 442 20.93 0.90 24.58
C LYS A 442 22.33 1.21 24.08
N ILE A 443 22.62 0.87 22.81
CA ILE A 443 23.92 1.15 22.19
C ILE A 443 24.31 2.64 22.26
N ASP A 444 23.33 3.53 22.19
CA ASP A 444 23.55 4.97 22.28
C ASP A 444 24.14 5.42 23.63
N ASP A 445 23.82 4.74 24.72
CA ASP A 445 24.35 5.07 26.03
C ASP A 445 25.83 4.69 26.12
N TYR A 446 26.22 3.58 25.48
CA TYR A 446 27.62 3.16 25.39
C TYR A 446 28.45 4.06 24.47
N VAL A 447 27.93 4.40 23.30
CA VAL A 447 28.60 5.33 22.37
C VAL A 447 28.78 6.72 23.00
N LYS A 448 27.85 7.18 23.81
CA LYS A 448 27.91 8.47 24.50
C LYS A 448 28.67 8.44 25.83
N GLY A 449 29.23 7.30 26.22
CA GLY A 449 30.00 7.15 27.45
C GLY A 449 29.18 7.28 28.74
N LYS A 450 27.88 6.96 28.69
CA LYS A 450 26.96 7.02 29.84
C LYS A 450 26.83 5.71 30.62
N CYS A 451 27.78 4.79 30.47
CA CYS A 451 27.73 3.49 31.16
C CYS A 451 28.43 3.58 32.50
N ASP A 452 27.70 3.31 33.57
CA ASP A 452 28.28 3.07 34.87
C ASP A 452 28.76 1.62 34.96
N ALA A 453 29.94 1.40 35.48
CA ALA A 453 30.44 0.06 35.78
C ALA A 453 29.58 -0.56 36.88
N ILE A 454 28.93 -1.68 36.60
CA ILE A 454 28.10 -2.43 37.54
C ILE A 454 28.89 -3.67 37.97
N GLY A 455 29.02 -3.85 39.28
CA GLY A 455 29.57 -5.04 39.89
C GLY A 455 30.68 -4.76 40.89
N LYS A 456 30.83 -5.70 41.83
CA LYS A 456 31.93 -5.73 42.80
C LYS A 456 32.79 -6.93 42.50
N SER A 457 34.08 -6.70 42.31
CA SER A 457 35.08 -7.77 42.31
C SER A 457 35.09 -8.43 43.67
N ALA A 458 34.96 -9.74 43.71
CA ALA A 458 34.89 -10.51 44.98
C ALA A 458 36.04 -11.49 45.08
N ASP A 459 36.44 -11.80 46.34
CA ASP A 459 37.40 -12.83 46.68
C ASP A 459 36.80 -14.25 46.62
N ASN A 460 37.61 -15.29 46.88
CA ASN A 460 37.18 -16.68 46.82
C ASN A 460 36.10 -17.03 47.88
N ASP A 461 36.09 -16.37 49.06
CA ASP A 461 35.08 -16.61 50.10
C ASP A 461 33.70 -16.11 49.63
N SER A 462 33.66 -15.06 48.87
CA SER A 462 32.46 -14.53 48.23
C SER A 462 31.87 -15.49 47.18
N VAL A 463 32.71 -16.24 46.45
CA VAL A 463 32.26 -17.23 45.47
C VAL A 463 31.51 -18.38 46.12
N SER A 464 32.03 -18.94 47.19
CA SER A 464 31.39 -20.06 47.91
C SER A 464 30.11 -19.65 48.65
N THR A 465 30.03 -18.40 49.12
CA THR A 465 28.82 -17.85 49.72
C THR A 465 27.76 -17.67 48.64
N LEU A 466 28.10 -17.04 47.53
CA LEU A 466 27.21 -16.83 46.38
C LEU A 466 26.69 -18.17 45.82
N ALA A 467 27.56 -19.21 45.76
CA ALA A 467 27.14 -20.54 45.31
C ALA A 467 26.00 -21.11 46.19
N LYS A 468 26.07 -20.94 47.51
CA LYS A 468 25.00 -21.36 48.43
C LYS A 468 23.71 -20.55 48.20
N ASP A 469 23.82 -19.25 47.98
CA ASP A 469 22.67 -18.38 47.77
C ASP A 469 21.99 -18.70 46.40
N ILE A 470 22.77 -18.98 45.39
CA ILE A 470 22.26 -19.45 44.09
C ILE A 470 21.57 -20.81 44.25
N LEU A 471 22.19 -21.76 44.97
CA LEU A 471 21.60 -23.07 45.23
C LEU A 471 20.23 -22.92 45.93
N ALA A 472 20.15 -22.12 46.97
CA ALA A 472 18.90 -21.86 47.69
C ALA A 472 17.83 -21.20 46.78
N ALA A 473 18.23 -20.39 45.80
CA ALA A 473 17.32 -19.78 44.85
C ALA A 473 16.75 -20.78 43.84
N ILE A 474 17.59 -21.68 43.29
CA ILE A 474 17.16 -22.70 42.33
C ILE A 474 16.47 -23.90 42.95
N GLU A 475 16.62 -24.11 44.27
CA GLU A 475 15.82 -25.07 45.06
C GLU A 475 14.34 -24.67 45.12
N GLN A 476 14.05 -23.36 45.18
CA GLN A 476 12.69 -22.86 45.26
C GLN A 476 11.97 -22.99 43.90
N ARG A 477 12.65 -22.67 42.81
CA ARG A 477 12.16 -22.81 41.42
C ARG A 477 13.34 -22.82 40.45
N PRO A 478 13.22 -23.50 39.29
CA PRO A 478 14.21 -23.40 38.23
C PRO A 478 14.35 -21.95 37.73
N LEU A 479 15.58 -21.53 37.39
CA LEU A 479 15.90 -20.18 36.90
C LEU A 479 16.79 -20.27 35.66
N TYR A 480 16.55 -19.39 34.69
CA TYR A 480 17.52 -19.22 33.63
C TYR A 480 18.82 -18.59 34.14
N TYR A 481 19.89 -18.79 33.39
CA TYR A 481 21.17 -18.16 33.74
C TYR A 481 21.06 -16.63 33.81
N SER A 482 20.27 -16.03 32.92
CA SER A 482 19.95 -14.59 32.93
C SER A 482 19.23 -14.15 34.20
N ASP A 483 18.24 -14.93 34.69
CA ASP A 483 17.53 -14.64 35.94
C ASP A 483 18.48 -14.66 37.14
N ILE A 484 19.40 -15.64 37.16
CA ILE A 484 20.43 -15.73 38.21
C ILE A 484 21.36 -14.51 38.12
N SER A 485 21.82 -14.16 36.93
CA SER A 485 22.68 -13.01 36.73
C SER A 485 22.02 -11.70 37.12
N GLU A 486 20.72 -11.56 36.90
CA GLU A 486 19.96 -10.37 37.30
C GLU A 486 19.70 -10.33 38.82
N ARG A 487 19.35 -11.47 39.42
CA ARG A 487 19.07 -11.56 40.86
C ARG A 487 20.29 -11.26 41.71
N PHE A 488 21.49 -11.56 41.21
CA PHE A 488 22.76 -11.34 41.88
C PHE A 488 23.63 -10.29 41.18
N ALA A 489 22.99 -9.28 40.59
CA ALA A 489 23.65 -8.23 39.81
C ALA A 489 24.62 -7.34 40.60
N GLU A 490 24.62 -7.44 41.94
CA GLU A 490 25.62 -6.82 42.80
C GLU A 490 27.02 -7.44 42.66
N TYR A 491 27.13 -8.65 42.07
CA TYR A 491 28.40 -9.31 41.79
C TYR A 491 28.77 -9.17 40.31
N ASP A 492 30.07 -9.08 40.04
CA ASP A 492 30.57 -9.13 38.65
C ASP A 492 30.23 -10.48 38.01
N PHE A 493 29.89 -10.46 36.72
CA PHE A 493 29.52 -11.67 35.98
C PHE A 493 30.52 -12.83 36.11
N PRO A 494 31.89 -12.62 36.14
CA PRO A 494 32.84 -13.70 36.38
C PRO A 494 32.69 -14.36 37.75
N VAL A 495 32.21 -13.65 38.78
CA VAL A 495 31.98 -14.19 40.14
C VAL A 495 30.78 -15.11 40.11
N ILE A 496 29.68 -14.70 39.44
CA ILE A 496 28.48 -15.51 39.24
C ILE A 496 28.82 -16.80 38.50
N ALA A 497 29.60 -16.67 37.39
CA ALA A 497 30.03 -17.81 36.61
C ALA A 497 30.87 -18.82 37.42
N ARG A 498 31.76 -18.34 38.29
CA ARG A 498 32.56 -19.21 39.21
C ARG A 498 31.69 -19.90 40.25
N ALA A 499 30.71 -19.21 40.81
CA ALA A 499 29.78 -19.77 41.79
C ALA A 499 28.94 -20.91 41.17
N LEU A 500 28.41 -20.72 39.96
CA LEU A 500 27.72 -21.77 39.21
C LEU A 500 28.66 -22.93 38.85
N GLY A 501 29.90 -22.63 38.47
CA GLY A 501 30.94 -23.63 38.20
C GLY A 501 31.27 -24.48 39.44
N GLU A 502 31.24 -23.90 40.67
CA GLU A 502 31.40 -24.64 41.93
C GLU A 502 30.23 -25.60 42.15
N LEU A 503 28.99 -25.14 41.97
CA LEU A 503 27.80 -25.99 42.07
C LEU A 503 27.83 -27.15 41.06
N HIS A 504 28.32 -26.89 39.87
CA HIS A 504 28.48 -27.92 38.83
C HIS A 504 29.54 -28.96 39.23
N ARG A 505 30.71 -28.53 39.73
CA ARG A 505 31.78 -29.40 40.24
C ARG A 505 31.33 -30.27 41.43
N LEU A 506 30.41 -29.75 42.26
CA LEU A 506 29.82 -30.47 43.39
C LEU A 506 28.66 -31.37 42.98
N GLU A 507 28.35 -31.49 41.71
CA GLU A 507 27.23 -32.23 41.14
C GLU A 507 25.86 -31.82 41.70
N GLN A 508 25.71 -30.59 42.14
CA GLN A 508 24.45 -30.02 42.66
C GLN A 508 23.61 -29.34 41.61
N LEU A 509 24.23 -28.88 40.51
CA LEU A 509 23.56 -28.16 39.43
C LEU A 509 23.10 -29.11 38.32
N TRP A 510 21.86 -28.91 37.84
CA TRP A 510 21.26 -29.62 36.72
C TRP A 510 20.41 -28.67 35.89
N GLN A 511 19.76 -29.18 34.88
CA GLN A 511 18.80 -28.40 34.07
C GLN A 511 17.45 -29.12 34.02
N ASP A 512 16.38 -28.34 33.92
CA ASP A 512 15.05 -28.85 33.64
C ASP A 512 14.84 -29.01 32.11
N PRO A 513 13.68 -29.52 31.64
CA PRO A 513 13.39 -29.67 30.21
C PRO A 513 13.41 -28.37 29.41
N GLU A 514 13.19 -27.22 30.04
CA GLU A 514 13.26 -25.89 29.40
C GLU A 514 14.68 -25.28 29.47
N GLY A 515 15.66 -26.00 29.99
CA GLY A 515 17.05 -25.53 30.07
C GLY A 515 17.34 -24.60 31.25
N ARG A 516 16.40 -24.39 32.17
CA ARG A 516 16.59 -23.60 33.40
C ARG A 516 17.44 -24.36 34.41
N MET A 517 18.29 -23.67 35.16
CA MET A 517 19.10 -24.23 36.22
C MET A 517 18.21 -24.69 37.35
N CYS A 518 18.41 -25.90 37.80
CA CYS A 518 17.72 -26.52 38.93
C CYS A 518 18.69 -27.41 39.73
N VAL A 519 18.26 -27.91 40.91
CA VAL A 519 19.05 -28.84 41.71
C VAL A 519 19.00 -30.24 41.11
N ARG A 520 20.15 -30.91 41.01
CA ARG A 520 20.25 -32.28 40.53
C ARG A 520 19.39 -33.23 41.40
N GLY A 521 18.55 -34.02 40.75
CA GLY A 521 17.64 -34.95 41.44
C GLY A 521 16.39 -34.31 42.05
N SER A 522 16.19 -33.00 41.86
CA SER A 522 14.91 -32.37 42.20
C SER A 522 13.77 -32.84 41.29
N ALA A 523 12.53 -32.52 41.68
CA ALA A 523 11.35 -32.84 40.89
C ALA A 523 11.34 -32.12 39.52
N PHE A 524 12.16 -31.08 39.34
CA PHE A 524 12.30 -30.29 38.14
C PHE A 524 13.35 -30.85 37.15
N ALA A 525 14.28 -31.68 37.64
CA ALA A 525 15.44 -32.13 36.88
C ALA A 525 15.03 -32.94 35.64
N ALA A 526 15.57 -32.55 34.46
CA ALA A 526 15.38 -33.33 33.24
C ALA A 526 15.97 -34.73 33.38
N VAL A 527 15.23 -35.73 32.93
CA VAL A 527 15.66 -37.14 32.93
C VAL A 527 16.27 -37.45 31.57
N PRO A 528 17.51 -37.96 31.49
CA PRO A 528 18.09 -38.33 30.21
C PRO A 528 17.26 -39.45 29.54
N PRO A 529 17.13 -39.43 28.21
CA PRO A 529 16.42 -40.50 27.52
C PRO A 529 17.09 -41.86 27.80
N GLN A 530 16.28 -42.86 28.05
CA GLN A 530 16.80 -44.23 28.12
C GLN A 530 17.32 -44.61 26.72
N VAL A 531 18.63 -44.83 26.62
CA VAL A 531 19.32 -45.28 25.40
C VAL A 531 18.99 -46.73 25.11
#